data_d286d06f1aa6f0847162d09767b58d25
#
_entry.id   d286d06f1aa6f0847162d09767b58d25
#
_cell.length_a   1.000
_cell.length_b   1.000
_cell.length_c   1.000
_cell.angle_alpha   90.00
_cell.angle_beta   90.00
_cell.angle_gamma   90.00
#
_symmetry.space_group_name_H-M   'P 1'
#
loop_
_entity.id
_entity.type
_entity.pdbx_description
1 polymer ?
#
loop_
_entity_poly.entity_id
_entity_poly.type
_entity_poly.pdbx_seq_one_letter_code
_entity_poly.pdbx_strand_id
1 'polypeptide(L)'
;MAHKEQINYVNSVKEKFPEFFNDKKVLGIGTFNVCGTEGSFFDNCDYKGLDIGPGLGVDIICPAQDYDAPDNTYDVIISCECFEHNPYYKETIENAVRMLKPNGLFLFTCATIGRPVHGTKTSDEIDKLKHDNWITMPNVFREDWDNEYYKNLTEEDIRESFDIDINFSSYEFSVEDNHHDLFFWGFKK
;
A
#
# COMPACT_ATOMS: atom_id res chain seq x y z
N MET A 1 3.42 7.47 2.89
CA MET A 1 4.63 7.99 3.61
C MET A 1 4.70 7.34 4.99
N ALA A 2 5.81 6.66 5.33
CA ALA A 2 5.91 5.92 6.59
C ALA A 2 5.80 6.88 7.79
N HIS A 3 4.81 6.71 8.63
CA HIS A 3 4.58 7.42 9.88
C HIS A 3 4.40 6.40 11.02
N LYS A 4 4.44 6.90 12.25
CA LYS A 4 4.48 6.06 13.44
C LYS A 4 3.29 5.11 13.57
N GLU A 5 2.09 5.59 13.25
CA GLU A 5 0.84 4.83 13.35
C GLU A 5 0.83 3.65 12.38
N GLN A 6 1.21 3.87 11.13
CA GLN A 6 1.39 2.84 10.12
C GLN A 6 2.45 1.80 10.55
N ILE A 7 3.63 2.27 11.01
CA ILE A 7 4.71 1.38 11.48
C ILE A 7 4.23 0.52 12.64
N ASN A 8 3.53 1.12 13.62
CA ASN A 8 2.97 0.39 14.75
C ASN A 8 1.95 -0.65 14.32
N TYR A 9 1.10 -0.32 13.35
CA TYR A 9 0.13 -1.27 12.81
C TYR A 9 0.80 -2.46 12.15
N VAL A 10 1.74 -2.24 11.23
CA VAL A 10 2.46 -3.36 10.56
C VAL A 10 3.19 -4.23 11.58
N ASN A 11 3.82 -3.63 12.61
CA ASN A 11 4.46 -4.38 13.69
C ASN A 11 3.45 -5.19 14.50
N SER A 12 2.25 -4.66 14.76
CA SER A 12 1.20 -5.41 15.48
C SER A 12 0.72 -6.63 14.68
N VAL A 13 0.61 -6.49 13.34
CA VAL A 13 0.32 -7.62 12.45
C VAL A 13 1.47 -8.64 12.43
N LYS A 14 2.74 -8.16 12.41
CA LYS A 14 3.93 -9.01 12.52
C LYS A 14 3.98 -9.79 13.84
N GLU A 15 3.62 -9.16 14.95
CA GLU A 15 3.53 -9.83 16.26
C GLU A 15 2.40 -10.87 16.30
N LYS A 16 1.27 -10.58 15.65
CA LYS A 16 0.10 -11.47 15.58
C LYS A 16 0.33 -12.68 14.66
N PHE A 17 1.08 -12.50 13.56
CA PHE A 17 1.29 -13.49 12.50
C PHE A 17 2.77 -13.54 12.05
N PRO A 18 3.72 -13.84 12.95
CA PRO A 18 5.16 -13.73 12.67
C PRO A 18 5.63 -14.62 11.52
N GLU A 19 4.93 -15.72 11.24
CA GLU A 19 5.24 -16.65 10.15
C GLU A 19 5.13 -16.03 8.76
N PHE A 20 4.42 -14.91 8.59
CA PHE A 20 4.31 -14.21 7.31
C PHE A 20 5.43 -13.20 7.07
N PHE A 21 6.26 -12.94 8.07
CA PHE A 21 7.31 -11.92 7.99
C PHE A 21 8.73 -12.50 7.91
N ASN A 22 8.85 -13.83 7.76
CA ASN A 22 10.14 -14.51 7.61
C ASN A 22 10.07 -15.61 6.56
N ASP A 23 11.10 -15.72 5.71
CA ASP A 23 11.24 -16.74 4.66
C ASP A 23 10.04 -16.80 3.69
N LYS A 24 9.51 -15.64 3.27
CA LYS A 24 8.36 -15.50 2.38
C LYS A 24 8.70 -14.80 1.07
N LYS A 25 7.87 -15.05 0.06
CA LYS A 25 7.86 -14.27 -1.16
C LYS A 25 6.85 -13.14 -1.01
N VAL A 26 7.35 -11.90 -1.06
CA VAL A 26 6.60 -10.69 -0.71
C VAL A 26 6.55 -9.72 -1.88
N LEU A 27 5.38 -9.14 -2.14
CA LEU A 27 5.21 -7.99 -3.02
C LEU A 27 4.79 -6.78 -2.20
N GLY A 28 5.58 -5.72 -2.27
CA GLY A 28 5.18 -4.38 -1.82
C GLY A 28 4.58 -3.60 -2.99
N ILE A 29 3.48 -2.88 -2.77
CA ILE A 29 2.81 -2.03 -3.75
C ILE A 29 2.86 -0.58 -3.28
N GLY A 30 3.34 0.33 -4.16
CA GLY A 30 3.53 1.74 -3.82
C GLY A 30 4.80 1.96 -2.98
N THR A 31 5.90 1.30 -3.36
CA THR A 31 7.07 1.14 -2.49
C THR A 31 8.13 2.21 -2.64
N PHE A 32 7.88 3.27 -3.40
CA PHE A 32 8.83 4.37 -3.49
C PHE A 32 9.18 4.91 -2.10
N ASN A 33 10.43 4.72 -1.71
CA ASN A 33 10.90 5.05 -0.36
C ASN A 33 11.07 6.56 -0.18
N VAL A 34 10.08 7.19 0.42
CA VAL A 34 10.15 8.61 0.84
C VAL A 34 10.65 8.75 2.28
N CYS A 35 10.13 7.92 3.21
CA CYS A 35 10.42 8.01 4.64
C CYS A 35 10.57 6.63 5.31
N GLY A 36 11.04 5.62 4.60
CA GLY A 36 11.14 4.25 5.07
C GLY A 36 10.68 3.28 4.00
N THR A 37 10.95 2.00 4.17
CA THR A 37 10.55 0.94 3.23
C THR A 37 9.83 -0.17 3.95
N GLU A 38 8.75 -0.65 3.36
CA GLU A 38 7.99 -1.82 3.83
C GLU A 38 8.85 -3.07 3.89
N GLY A 39 9.85 -3.19 3.00
CA GLY A 39 10.81 -4.30 3.01
C GLY A 39 11.55 -4.50 4.32
N SER A 40 11.69 -3.45 5.15
CA SER A 40 12.36 -3.53 6.45
C SER A 40 11.59 -4.34 7.51
N PHE A 41 10.31 -4.65 7.29
CA PHE A 41 9.53 -5.50 8.19
C PHE A 41 9.80 -6.99 7.99
N PHE A 42 10.39 -7.39 6.85
CA PHE A 42 10.52 -8.76 6.39
C PHE A 42 11.95 -9.28 6.54
N ASP A 43 12.10 -10.43 7.20
CA ASP A 43 13.39 -11.08 7.46
C ASP A 43 13.59 -12.26 6.49
N ASN A 44 14.73 -12.34 5.80
CA ASN A 44 15.08 -13.41 4.85
C ASN A 44 14.05 -13.65 3.74
N CYS A 45 13.25 -12.63 3.38
CA CYS A 45 12.19 -12.74 2.39
C CYS A 45 12.68 -12.41 0.98
N ASP A 46 12.09 -13.04 -0.05
CA ASP A 46 12.19 -12.60 -1.45
C ASP A 46 11.22 -11.44 -1.64
N TYR A 47 11.66 -10.24 -1.25
CA TYR A 47 10.86 -9.01 -1.34
C TYR A 47 11.07 -8.34 -2.69
N LYS A 48 9.95 -7.94 -3.33
CA LYS A 48 9.92 -7.10 -4.53
C LYS A 48 9.05 -5.88 -4.30
N GLY A 49 9.65 -4.71 -4.53
CA GLY A 49 8.95 -3.43 -4.50
C GLY A 49 8.43 -3.05 -5.88
N LEU A 50 7.14 -2.72 -5.97
CA LEU A 50 6.47 -2.28 -7.19
C LEU A 50 5.95 -0.87 -7.02
N ASP A 51 6.20 -0.01 -8.01
CA ASP A 51 5.71 1.36 -8.06
C ASP A 51 5.53 1.84 -9.50
N ILE A 52 4.79 2.93 -9.70
CA ILE A 52 4.57 3.53 -11.02
C ILE A 52 5.81 4.25 -11.58
N GLY A 53 6.73 4.64 -10.72
CA GLY A 53 7.95 5.36 -11.08
C GLY A 53 9.23 4.74 -10.50
N PRO A 54 10.40 5.06 -11.07
CA PRO A 54 11.67 4.56 -10.57
C PRO A 54 12.09 5.28 -9.29
N GLY A 55 12.67 4.53 -8.35
CA GLY A 55 13.20 5.11 -7.12
C GLY A 55 13.76 4.09 -6.15
N LEU A 56 14.20 4.59 -5.00
CA LEU A 56 14.71 3.74 -3.93
C LEU A 56 13.57 2.84 -3.40
N GLY A 57 13.84 1.54 -3.31
CA GLY A 57 12.85 0.55 -2.87
C GLY A 57 11.97 0.00 -3.99
N VAL A 58 12.17 0.43 -5.25
CA VAL A 58 11.41 -0.03 -6.41
C VAL A 58 12.25 -0.99 -7.25
N ASP A 59 11.81 -2.25 -7.33
CA ASP A 59 12.39 -3.29 -8.20
C ASP A 59 11.64 -3.38 -9.54
N ILE A 60 10.35 -3.05 -9.54
CA ILE A 60 9.43 -3.22 -10.67
C ILE A 60 8.72 -1.89 -10.91
N ILE A 61 8.86 -1.34 -12.12
CA ILE A 61 8.18 -0.12 -12.54
C ILE A 61 6.97 -0.52 -13.38
N CYS A 62 5.79 -0.51 -12.77
CA CYS A 62 4.54 -0.88 -13.41
C CYS A 62 3.36 -0.40 -12.55
N PRO A 63 2.26 0.12 -13.14
CA PRO A 63 1.02 0.29 -12.42
C PRO A 63 0.55 -1.05 -11.83
N ALA A 64 0.16 -1.08 -10.57
CA ALA A 64 -0.09 -2.34 -9.89
C ALA A 64 -1.29 -3.11 -10.44
N GLN A 65 -2.30 -2.42 -10.99
CA GLN A 65 -3.42 -3.05 -11.69
C GLN A 65 -3.01 -3.77 -12.98
N ASP A 66 -1.88 -3.37 -13.59
CA ASP A 66 -1.38 -3.91 -14.86
C ASP A 66 -0.23 -4.91 -14.68
N TYR A 67 0.23 -5.10 -13.42
CA TYR A 67 1.34 -6.00 -13.16
C TYR A 67 0.92 -7.49 -13.34
N ASP A 68 1.51 -8.14 -14.35
CA ASP A 68 1.16 -9.49 -14.79
C ASP A 68 2.09 -10.57 -14.19
N ALA A 69 2.11 -10.70 -12.86
CA ALA A 69 2.67 -11.89 -12.24
C ALA A 69 1.64 -13.04 -12.27
N PRO A 70 2.09 -14.32 -12.30
CA PRO A 70 1.16 -15.46 -12.26
C PRO A 70 0.27 -15.45 -11.00
N ASP A 71 -0.89 -16.06 -11.12
CA ASP A 71 -1.79 -16.28 -9.98
C ASP A 71 -1.08 -17.03 -8.84
N ASN A 72 -1.44 -16.72 -7.62
CA ASN A 72 -0.95 -17.43 -6.43
C ASN A 72 0.60 -17.44 -6.33
N THR A 73 1.22 -16.33 -6.66
CA THR A 73 2.69 -16.17 -6.66
C THR A 73 3.27 -15.79 -5.30
N TYR A 74 2.59 -14.89 -4.57
CA TYR A 74 3.11 -14.27 -3.35
C TYR A 74 2.50 -14.86 -2.08
N ASP A 75 3.33 -15.02 -1.05
CA ASP A 75 2.87 -15.43 0.29
C ASP A 75 2.27 -14.24 1.04
N VAL A 76 2.82 -13.04 0.79
CA VAL A 76 2.38 -11.77 1.38
C VAL A 76 2.33 -10.70 0.30
N ILE A 77 1.29 -9.87 0.35
CA ILE A 77 1.22 -8.60 -0.39
C ILE A 77 0.95 -7.50 0.62
N ILE A 78 1.76 -6.43 0.57
CA ILE A 78 1.66 -5.27 1.45
C ILE A 78 1.55 -3.99 0.62
N SER A 79 0.73 -3.05 1.08
CA SER A 79 0.65 -1.70 0.50
C SER A 79 0.44 -0.68 1.61
N CYS A 80 1.30 0.32 1.69
CA CYS A 80 1.23 1.32 2.73
C CYS A 80 1.15 2.73 2.13
N GLU A 81 0.05 3.47 2.46
CA GLU A 81 -0.15 4.87 2.04
C GLU A 81 -0.04 5.04 0.51
N CYS A 82 -0.72 4.16 -0.24
CA CYS A 82 -0.68 4.14 -1.69
C CYS A 82 -2.07 4.24 -2.32
N PHE A 83 -3.08 3.57 -1.76
CA PHE A 83 -4.39 3.44 -2.42
C PHE A 83 -5.15 4.76 -2.50
N GLU A 84 -4.96 5.68 -1.58
CA GLU A 84 -5.52 7.04 -1.61
C GLU A 84 -5.03 7.87 -2.79
N HIS A 85 -3.85 7.52 -3.35
CA HIS A 85 -3.23 8.17 -4.51
C HIS A 85 -3.45 7.40 -5.81
N ASN A 86 -4.10 6.24 -5.75
CA ASN A 86 -4.29 5.37 -6.89
C ASN A 86 -5.73 5.42 -7.41
N PRO A 87 -6.02 6.07 -8.56
CA PRO A 87 -7.37 6.10 -9.13
C PRO A 87 -7.91 4.70 -9.51
N TYR A 88 -7.00 3.72 -9.63
CA TYR A 88 -7.28 2.32 -9.96
C TYR A 88 -7.13 1.40 -8.74
N TYR A 89 -7.37 1.92 -7.51
CA TYR A 89 -7.20 1.13 -6.28
C TYR A 89 -8.05 -0.16 -6.29
N LYS A 90 -9.23 -0.13 -6.92
CA LYS A 90 -10.14 -1.28 -7.03
C LYS A 90 -9.49 -2.41 -7.82
N GLU A 91 -9.07 -2.12 -9.05
CA GLU A 91 -8.39 -3.06 -9.95
C GLU A 91 -7.05 -3.52 -9.36
N THR A 92 -6.37 -2.64 -8.62
CA THR A 92 -5.14 -2.99 -7.89
C THR A 92 -5.40 -4.00 -6.78
N ILE A 93 -6.45 -3.85 -5.98
CA ILE A 93 -6.84 -4.82 -4.94
C ILE A 93 -7.22 -6.16 -5.58
N GLU A 94 -8.02 -6.15 -6.63
CA GLU A 94 -8.39 -7.38 -7.36
C GLU A 94 -7.15 -8.12 -7.88
N ASN A 95 -6.22 -7.39 -8.50
CA ASN A 95 -4.98 -7.93 -9.03
C ASN A 95 -4.06 -8.45 -7.90
N ALA A 96 -3.95 -7.72 -6.79
CA ALA A 96 -3.19 -8.17 -5.60
C ALA A 96 -3.74 -9.50 -5.07
N VAL A 97 -5.06 -9.61 -4.90
CA VAL A 97 -5.69 -10.85 -4.43
C VAL A 97 -5.52 -11.99 -5.44
N ARG A 98 -5.57 -11.73 -6.75
CA ARG A 98 -5.26 -12.74 -7.78
C ARG A 98 -3.86 -13.32 -7.59
N MET A 99 -2.86 -12.45 -7.40
CA MET A 99 -1.45 -12.84 -7.24
C MET A 99 -1.12 -13.44 -5.88
N LEU A 100 -1.94 -13.20 -4.86
CA LEU A 100 -1.76 -13.76 -3.52
C LEU A 100 -2.09 -15.26 -3.51
N LYS A 101 -1.28 -16.07 -2.81
CA LYS A 101 -1.55 -17.52 -2.63
C LYS A 101 -2.77 -17.75 -1.74
N PRO A 102 -3.45 -18.91 -1.88
CA PRO A 102 -4.41 -19.35 -0.86
C PRO A 102 -3.75 -19.36 0.53
N ASN A 103 -4.45 -18.87 1.54
CA ASN A 103 -3.96 -18.62 2.90
C ASN A 103 -2.81 -17.60 2.99
N GLY A 104 -2.49 -16.87 1.93
CA GLY A 104 -1.54 -15.76 1.93
C GLY A 104 -2.11 -14.55 2.65
N LEU A 105 -1.23 -13.70 3.18
CA LEU A 105 -1.58 -12.48 3.90
C LEU A 105 -1.61 -11.28 2.94
N PHE A 106 -2.75 -10.59 2.88
CA PHE A 106 -2.85 -9.24 2.33
C PHE A 106 -2.98 -8.25 3.47
N LEU A 107 -2.14 -7.23 3.48
CA LEU A 107 -2.28 -6.13 4.42
C LEU A 107 -2.06 -4.78 3.74
N PHE A 108 -2.84 -3.76 4.15
CA PHE A 108 -2.62 -2.40 3.68
C PHE A 108 -2.96 -1.36 4.74
N THR A 109 -2.38 -0.18 4.53
CA THR A 109 -2.79 1.07 5.18
C THR A 109 -3.07 2.11 4.10
N CYS A 110 -4.04 2.98 4.32
CA CYS A 110 -4.29 4.13 3.47
C CYS A 110 -5.00 5.24 4.25
N ALA A 111 -4.95 6.46 3.72
CA ALA A 111 -5.65 7.59 4.30
C ALA A 111 -7.16 7.39 4.29
N THR A 112 -7.83 7.74 5.39
CA THR A 112 -9.29 7.72 5.53
C THR A 112 -9.87 9.09 5.89
N ILE A 113 -11.17 9.16 6.12
CA ILE A 113 -11.92 10.39 6.38
C ILE A 113 -11.24 11.24 7.47
N GLY A 114 -10.97 12.49 7.15
CA GLY A 114 -10.29 13.43 8.05
C GLY A 114 -8.85 13.72 7.68
N ARG A 115 -8.19 12.83 6.90
CA ARG A 115 -6.83 13.06 6.44
C ARG A 115 -6.79 14.23 5.45
N PRO A 116 -5.92 15.25 5.65
CA PRO A 116 -5.70 16.30 4.66
C PRO A 116 -5.15 15.74 3.34
N VAL A 117 -5.56 16.35 2.23
CA VAL A 117 -5.01 16.02 0.90
C VAL A 117 -3.49 16.23 0.90
N HIS A 118 -2.76 15.23 0.43
CA HIS A 118 -1.30 15.25 0.33
C HIS A 118 -0.85 14.38 -0.85
N GLY A 119 0.44 14.45 -1.20
CA GLY A 119 1.02 13.60 -2.24
C GLY A 119 0.49 13.85 -3.65
N THR A 120 -0.31 14.88 -3.89
CA THR A 120 -0.66 15.37 -5.22
C THR A 120 0.39 16.35 -5.70
N LYS A 121 0.45 16.58 -7.01
CA LYS A 121 1.38 17.56 -7.58
C LYS A 121 1.18 18.96 -6.99
N THR A 122 -0.07 19.40 -6.87
CA THR A 122 -0.42 20.69 -6.27
C THR A 122 -0.04 20.74 -4.79
N SER A 123 -0.30 19.70 -4.00
CA SER A 123 0.08 19.69 -2.57
C SER A 123 1.59 19.70 -2.38
N ASP A 124 2.35 18.96 -3.21
CA ASP A 124 3.82 18.94 -3.18
C ASP A 124 4.42 20.33 -3.47
N GLU A 125 3.87 21.07 -4.44
CA GLU A 125 4.27 22.46 -4.72
C GLU A 125 4.01 23.40 -3.54
N ILE A 126 2.87 23.23 -2.85
CA ILE A 126 2.53 24.02 -1.66
C ILE A 126 3.46 23.70 -0.50
N ASP A 127 3.78 22.44 -0.28
CA ASP A 127 4.62 22.01 0.85
C ASP A 127 6.09 22.40 0.67
N LYS A 128 6.59 22.44 -0.57
CA LYS A 128 7.90 23.05 -0.89
C LYS A 128 8.01 24.51 -0.48
N LEU A 129 6.92 25.27 -0.59
CA LEU A 129 6.91 26.67 -0.19
C LEU A 129 6.87 26.86 1.33
N LYS A 130 6.42 25.86 2.09
CA LYS A 130 6.28 25.90 3.54
C LYS A 130 7.48 25.34 4.30
N HIS A 131 8.24 24.46 3.68
CA HIS A 131 9.29 23.66 4.33
C HIS A 131 10.60 23.69 3.54
N ASP A 132 11.63 24.34 4.08
CA ASP A 132 12.96 24.50 3.45
C ASP A 132 13.66 23.17 3.11
N ASN A 133 13.29 22.08 3.78
CA ASN A 133 13.87 20.74 3.61
C ASN A 133 12.90 19.75 2.95
N TRP A 134 11.86 20.25 2.24
CA TRP A 134 10.91 19.36 1.57
C TRP A 134 11.58 18.51 0.49
N ILE A 135 11.40 17.20 0.59
CA ILE A 135 11.88 16.27 -0.44
C ILE A 135 10.83 16.18 -1.53
N THR A 136 11.12 16.78 -2.67
CA THR A 136 10.29 16.65 -3.87
C THR A 136 10.20 15.20 -4.30
N MET A 137 9.02 14.76 -4.71
CA MET A 137 8.78 13.42 -5.26
C MET A 137 8.63 13.43 -6.80
N PRO A 138 9.65 13.90 -7.57
CA PRO A 138 9.52 14.11 -9.01
C PRO A 138 9.31 12.81 -9.78
N ASN A 139 9.69 11.66 -9.21
CA ASN A 139 9.66 10.38 -9.91
C ASN A 139 8.33 9.63 -9.75
N VAL A 140 7.44 10.09 -8.88
CA VAL A 140 6.09 9.53 -8.72
C VAL A 140 5.04 10.27 -9.56
N PHE A 141 5.37 11.46 -10.07
CA PHE A 141 4.49 12.18 -10.98
C PHE A 141 4.78 11.78 -12.44
N ARG A 142 3.78 11.20 -13.10
CA ARG A 142 3.86 10.75 -14.50
C ARG A 142 2.91 11.54 -15.38
N GLU A 143 3.28 11.76 -16.64
CA GLU A 143 2.42 12.46 -17.63
C GLU A 143 1.16 11.66 -17.98
N ASP A 144 1.22 10.34 -17.88
CA ASP A 144 0.13 9.41 -18.18
C ASP A 144 -0.66 8.97 -16.94
N TRP A 145 -0.50 9.67 -15.81
CA TRP A 145 -1.16 9.40 -14.53
C TRP A 145 -1.91 10.64 -14.03
N ASP A 146 -3.04 10.44 -13.34
CA ASP A 146 -3.74 11.53 -12.67
C ASP A 146 -2.99 11.92 -11.37
N ASN A 147 -2.03 12.81 -11.52
CA ASN A 147 -1.18 13.30 -10.43
C ASN A 147 -1.91 14.21 -9.42
N GLU A 148 -3.17 14.53 -9.66
CA GLU A 148 -4.03 15.27 -8.74
C GLU A 148 -5.06 14.36 -8.05
N TYR A 149 -5.10 13.07 -8.41
CA TYR A 149 -6.00 12.13 -7.75
C TYR A 149 -5.61 11.96 -6.28
N TYR A 150 -6.61 12.11 -5.42
CA TYR A 150 -6.53 11.79 -4.00
C TYR A 150 -7.94 11.45 -3.50
N LYS A 151 -8.05 10.36 -2.75
CA LYS A 151 -9.31 9.96 -2.13
C LYS A 151 -9.07 9.34 -0.77
N ASN A 152 -9.62 9.93 0.29
CA ASN A 152 -9.75 9.25 1.57
C ASN A 152 -10.65 8.04 1.42
N LEU A 153 -10.11 6.84 1.66
CA LEU A 153 -10.85 5.58 1.49
C LEU A 153 -11.47 5.12 2.80
N THR A 154 -12.64 4.52 2.69
CA THR A 154 -13.37 3.90 3.80
C THR A 154 -13.45 2.39 3.62
N GLU A 155 -13.79 1.67 4.69
CA GLU A 155 -14.13 0.24 4.59
C GLU A 155 -15.26 0.01 3.57
N GLU A 156 -16.26 0.91 3.49
CA GLU A 156 -17.35 0.84 2.53
C GLU A 156 -16.84 0.94 1.09
N ASP A 157 -15.93 1.88 0.79
CA ASP A 157 -15.29 2.00 -0.53
C ASP A 157 -14.59 0.71 -0.96
N ILE A 158 -13.90 0.04 -0.02
CA ILE A 158 -13.22 -1.24 -0.28
C ILE A 158 -14.25 -2.35 -0.54
N ARG A 159 -15.30 -2.46 0.29
CA ARG A 159 -16.35 -3.47 0.15
C ARG A 159 -17.21 -3.31 -1.10
N GLU A 160 -17.45 -2.08 -1.55
CA GLU A 160 -18.15 -1.81 -2.81
C GLU A 160 -17.36 -2.27 -4.04
N SER A 161 -16.03 -2.25 -3.93
CA SER A 161 -15.15 -2.60 -5.04
C SER A 161 -14.79 -4.07 -5.10
N PHE A 162 -14.86 -4.78 -3.96
CA PHE A 162 -14.31 -6.10 -3.83
C PHE A 162 -15.05 -6.90 -2.75
N ASP A 163 -15.54 -8.08 -3.11
CA ASP A 163 -16.25 -8.93 -2.15
C ASP A 163 -15.25 -9.56 -1.16
N ILE A 164 -15.07 -8.89 -0.03
CA ILE A 164 -14.17 -9.30 1.03
C ILE A 164 -14.55 -10.69 1.59
N ASP A 165 -15.85 -10.92 1.81
CA ASP A 165 -16.33 -12.16 2.43
C ASP A 165 -16.19 -13.38 1.52
N ILE A 166 -16.22 -13.18 0.20
CA ILE A 166 -15.94 -14.28 -0.76
C ILE A 166 -14.44 -14.59 -0.80
N ASN A 167 -13.58 -13.58 -0.77
CA ASN A 167 -12.16 -13.72 -1.06
C ASN A 167 -11.29 -14.00 0.17
N PHE A 168 -11.73 -13.57 1.38
CA PHE A 168 -10.94 -13.76 2.60
C PHE A 168 -11.62 -14.70 3.60
N SER A 169 -10.83 -15.57 4.22
CA SER A 169 -11.28 -16.52 5.24
C SER A 169 -11.32 -15.92 6.64
N SER A 170 -10.43 -14.96 6.88
CA SER A 170 -10.36 -14.16 8.10
C SER A 170 -9.75 -12.82 7.74
N TYR A 171 -10.29 -11.75 8.30
CA TYR A 171 -9.81 -10.39 8.04
C TYR A 171 -10.24 -9.44 9.16
N GLU A 172 -9.64 -8.27 9.17
CA GLU A 172 -9.97 -7.19 10.09
C GLU A 172 -9.76 -5.83 9.41
N PHE A 173 -10.74 -4.94 9.54
CA PHE A 173 -10.59 -3.51 9.31
C PHE A 173 -10.47 -2.80 10.64
N SER A 174 -9.63 -1.76 10.69
CA SER A 174 -9.58 -0.83 11.81
C SER A 174 -9.24 0.57 11.34
N VAL A 175 -9.62 1.58 12.12
CA VAL A 175 -9.34 2.98 11.83
C VAL A 175 -8.48 3.54 12.95
N GLU A 176 -7.47 4.30 12.57
CA GLU A 176 -6.63 5.08 13.48
C GLU A 176 -7.06 6.56 13.41
N ASP A 177 -7.62 7.06 14.51
CA ASP A 177 -8.30 8.36 14.54
C ASP A 177 -7.35 9.56 14.60
N ASN A 178 -6.13 9.41 15.14
CA ASN A 178 -5.20 10.56 15.30
C ASN A 178 -4.58 10.98 13.97
N HIS A 179 -4.28 9.99 13.11
CA HIS A 179 -3.66 10.23 11.80
C HIS A 179 -4.66 10.05 10.65
N HIS A 180 -5.85 9.53 10.95
CA HIS A 180 -6.92 9.25 9.99
C HIS A 180 -6.49 8.22 8.93
N ASP A 181 -6.15 7.02 9.41
CA ASP A 181 -5.78 5.89 8.56
C ASP A 181 -6.78 4.75 8.65
N LEU A 182 -7.04 4.12 7.51
CA LEU A 182 -7.74 2.86 7.40
C LEU A 182 -6.69 1.74 7.31
N PHE A 183 -6.81 0.75 8.16
CA PHE A 183 -5.96 -0.42 8.23
C PHE A 183 -6.73 -1.68 7.87
N PHE A 184 -6.08 -2.59 7.17
CA PHE A 184 -6.62 -3.89 6.80
C PHE A 184 -5.58 -4.98 6.84
N TRP A 185 -5.94 -6.15 7.34
CA TRP A 185 -5.27 -7.41 7.04
C TRP A 185 -6.30 -8.50 6.74
N GLY A 186 -5.96 -9.46 5.89
CA GLY A 186 -6.82 -10.61 5.57
C GLY A 186 -6.05 -11.79 4.98
N PHE A 187 -6.54 -13.01 5.23
CA PHE A 187 -6.03 -14.24 4.65
C PHE A 187 -6.93 -14.68 3.49
N LYS A 188 -6.33 -14.78 2.29
CA LYS A 188 -7.04 -15.27 1.10
C LYS A 188 -7.58 -16.68 1.31
N LYS A 189 -8.80 -16.96 0.84
CA LYS A 189 -9.37 -18.31 0.79
C LYS A 189 -8.63 -19.22 -0.18
#